data_ce2e7ce51e58fe387ff1d3c2c1219303
#
_entry.id   ce2e7ce51e58fe387ff1d3c2c1219303
#
_cell.length_a   1.000
_cell.length_b   1.000
_cell.length_c   1.000
_cell.angle_alpha   90.00
_cell.angle_beta   90.00
_cell.angle_gamma   90.00
#
_symmetry.space_group_name_H-M   'P 1'
#
loop_
_entity.id
_entity.type
_entity.pdbx_description
1 polymer ?
#
loop_
_entity_poly.entity_id
_entity_poly.type
_entity_poly.pdbx_seq_one_letter_code
_entity_poly.pdbx_strand_id
1 'polypeptide(L)'
;MIMKKRRDFLKKAGLMAVGSALFPGMTGGVMPENKLSSINIPESDFLPLTPGNRDYTDGDYLPAAPSRMNVQENDFLPPTPAQRKWMDLKFGMFIHFGINTYYDLEWSDGTLDPSAFNPTGLDTDEWCRTAQRAGMKYIILVAKHHDGFCLWPSAYTDYSVKSSPFKGDVVAELARSARKYGLKLGLYYSLWDRHEPLHDSDEYTYVGFMKDQLTELLTNYGEVVELWFDGFWRKQNSGWSLPDGSHTPPDDFVDAWRREGAYRWQMDHLYQFIKQIQPGCIIMNNATTRYPAVPLHPVDALCGEKATKVRDFRRVWNWLGRDRYYPMQIETTMSQKGKDQFTSGSWFWHEWDDTVASREQVLQWLDIASQMEANLLLNCGPDPDGRLRPLDVKVLESIKG
;
A
#
# COMPACT_ATOMS: atom_id res chain seq x y z
N MET A 1 -33.56 -9.16 0.25
CA MET A 1 -33.68 -9.47 1.70
C MET A 1 -32.41 -9.09 2.48
N ILE A 2 -31.25 -9.15 1.86
CA ILE A 2 -29.93 -8.80 2.45
C ILE A 2 -29.76 -7.30 2.68
N MET A 3 -30.22 -6.44 1.77
CA MET A 3 -30.15 -4.97 1.93
C MET A 3 -30.96 -4.42 3.12
N LYS A 4 -32.05 -5.06 3.48
CA LYS A 4 -32.88 -4.61 4.63
C LYS A 4 -32.18 -4.88 5.97
N LYS A 5 -31.44 -5.98 6.09
CA LYS A 5 -30.66 -6.30 7.29
C LYS A 5 -29.46 -5.35 7.48
N ARG A 6 -28.81 -4.89 6.40
CA ARG A 6 -27.69 -3.93 6.46
C ARG A 6 -28.14 -2.53 6.91
N ARG A 7 -29.29 -2.08 6.42
CA ARG A 7 -29.89 -0.79 6.83
C ARG A 7 -30.29 -0.78 8.31
N ASP A 8 -30.76 -1.90 8.84
CA ASP A 8 -31.15 -2.03 10.23
C ASP A 8 -29.93 -2.16 11.16
N PHE A 9 -28.81 -2.70 10.67
CA PHE A 9 -27.54 -2.76 11.40
C PHE A 9 -26.92 -1.35 11.53
N LEU A 10 -26.87 -0.57 10.47
CA LEU A 10 -26.35 0.81 10.51
C LEU A 10 -27.17 1.73 11.41
N LYS A 11 -28.50 1.53 11.48
CA LYS A 11 -29.35 2.24 12.44
C LYS A 11 -29.12 1.83 13.89
N LYS A 12 -28.75 0.58 14.16
CA LYS A 12 -28.40 0.11 15.50
C LYS A 12 -27.02 0.53 15.97
N ALA A 13 -26.03 0.59 15.07
CA ALA A 13 -24.68 1.06 15.37
C ALA A 13 -24.65 2.56 15.71
N GLY A 14 -25.49 3.37 15.07
CA GLY A 14 -25.62 4.80 15.38
C GLY A 14 -26.31 5.12 16.72
N LEU A 15 -26.92 4.14 17.39
CA LEU A 15 -27.62 4.32 18.67
C LEU A 15 -26.86 3.78 19.90
N MET A 16 -25.68 3.16 19.73
CA MET A 16 -24.89 2.63 20.86
C MET A 16 -23.68 3.48 21.26
N ALA A 17 -23.53 4.68 20.75
CA ALA A 17 -22.46 5.60 21.12
C ALA A 17 -22.81 6.54 22.30
N VAL A 18 -23.82 6.21 23.11
CA VAL A 18 -24.10 6.94 24.36
C VAL A 18 -24.33 5.92 25.50
N GLY A 19 -23.22 5.46 26.05
CA GLY A 19 -23.21 4.63 27.26
C GLY A 19 -22.03 5.04 28.15
N SER A 20 -22.30 5.95 29.06
CA SER A 20 -21.39 6.57 30.03
C SER A 20 -20.71 5.53 30.93
N ALA A 21 -19.39 5.52 30.98
CA ALA A 21 -18.63 5.02 32.12
C ALA A 21 -18.30 6.21 33.01
N LEU A 22 -18.91 6.25 34.19
CA LEU A 22 -18.71 7.23 35.26
C LEU A 22 -17.33 7.08 35.88
N PHE A 23 -16.53 8.17 35.82
CA PHE A 23 -15.50 8.47 36.80
C PHE A 23 -15.93 9.74 37.56
N PRO A 24 -15.85 9.78 38.88
CA PRO A 24 -16.28 10.92 39.65
C PRO A 24 -15.15 11.95 39.78
N GLY A 25 -15.44 13.18 39.37
CA GLY A 25 -14.71 14.36 39.77
C GLY A 25 -14.05 15.17 38.64
N MET A 26 -14.88 15.92 37.91
CA MET A 26 -14.51 17.27 37.40
C MET A 26 -15.78 17.96 36.87
N THR A 27 -15.98 19.14 37.37
CA THR A 27 -17.13 20.03 37.15
C THR A 27 -17.28 20.49 35.71
N GLY A 28 -18.53 20.61 35.28
CA GLY A 28 -19.01 20.85 33.96
C GLY A 28 -18.44 22.05 33.21
N GLY A 29 -18.20 21.79 31.94
CA GLY A 29 -18.09 22.75 30.87
C GLY A 29 -18.72 22.16 29.63
N VAL A 30 -19.93 22.57 29.30
CA VAL A 30 -20.60 22.24 28.03
C VAL A 30 -19.80 22.87 26.90
N MET A 31 -19.19 22.06 26.04
CA MET A 31 -18.60 22.55 24.81
C MET A 31 -19.72 22.87 23.82
N PRO A 32 -19.75 24.04 23.18
CA PRO A 32 -20.77 24.39 22.20
C PRO A 32 -20.58 23.61 20.91
N GLU A 33 -21.65 22.95 20.46
CA GLU A 33 -21.84 22.54 19.09
C GLU A 33 -21.74 23.79 18.18
N ASN A 34 -20.76 23.82 17.32
CA ASN A 34 -20.55 24.68 16.16
C ASN A 34 -19.14 25.23 16.08
N LYS A 35 -18.21 24.39 15.60
CA LYS A 35 -16.96 24.85 14.94
C LYS A 35 -16.39 23.81 13.97
N LEU A 36 -17.24 23.13 13.21
CA LEU A 36 -16.82 22.30 12.07
C LEU A 36 -17.31 22.84 10.71
N SER A 37 -17.77 24.08 10.70
CA SER A 37 -18.10 24.79 9.45
C SER A 37 -17.27 26.03 9.35
N SER A 38 -16.19 25.96 8.61
CA SER A 38 -15.50 27.02 7.88
C SER A 38 -13.97 26.86 7.91
N ILE A 39 -13.46 25.80 7.26
CA ILE A 39 -12.20 25.97 6.54
C ILE A 39 -12.64 26.33 5.12
N ASN A 40 -12.82 27.61 4.88
CA ASN A 40 -12.90 28.18 3.54
C ASN A 40 -11.51 27.97 2.91
N ILE A 41 -11.37 26.91 2.10
CA ILE A 41 -10.29 26.84 1.12
C ILE A 41 -10.77 27.71 -0.03
N PRO A 42 -10.08 28.81 -0.37
CA PRO A 42 -10.49 29.65 -1.50
C PRO A 42 -10.51 28.81 -2.77
N GLU A 43 -11.55 28.95 -3.58
CA GLU A 43 -11.67 28.31 -4.92
C GLU A 43 -10.48 28.67 -5.84
N SER A 44 -9.70 29.70 -5.53
CA SER A 44 -8.47 30.09 -6.22
C SER A 44 -7.31 29.12 -6.07
N ASP A 45 -7.35 28.20 -5.11
CA ASP A 45 -6.28 27.19 -4.91
C ASP A 45 -6.43 25.94 -5.79
N PHE A 46 -7.55 25.84 -6.49
CA PHE A 46 -7.71 24.92 -7.60
C PHE A 46 -7.22 25.62 -8.86
N LEU A 47 -6.00 25.30 -9.29
CA LEU A 47 -5.50 25.79 -10.58
C LEU A 47 -6.50 25.39 -11.67
N PRO A 48 -7.06 26.34 -12.46
CA PRO A 48 -7.89 26.00 -13.61
C PRO A 48 -7.00 25.27 -14.61
N LEU A 49 -7.30 23.99 -14.82
CA LEU A 49 -6.69 23.19 -15.89
C LEU A 49 -7.28 23.70 -17.22
N THR A 50 -6.63 24.69 -17.83
CA THR A 50 -6.92 25.04 -19.22
C THR A 50 -6.43 23.89 -20.11
N PRO A 51 -7.28 23.33 -20.99
CA PRO A 51 -6.85 22.36 -21.98
C PRO A 51 -5.98 23.08 -23.01
N GLY A 52 -4.67 23.00 -22.84
CA GLY A 52 -3.74 23.36 -23.90
C GLY A 52 -3.58 22.14 -24.81
N ASN A 53 -4.06 22.23 -26.04
CA ASN A 53 -3.68 21.32 -27.12
C ASN A 53 -2.15 21.35 -27.24
N ARG A 54 -1.49 20.32 -26.74
CA ARG A 54 -0.10 19.98 -27.11
C ARG A 54 -0.11 18.54 -27.61
N ASP A 55 0.26 18.37 -28.88
CA ASP A 55 0.61 17.08 -29.42
C ASP A 55 1.87 16.58 -28.72
N TYR A 56 1.73 15.56 -27.88
CA TYR A 56 2.83 14.92 -27.19
C TYR A 56 3.25 13.69 -27.97
N THR A 57 4.48 13.69 -28.47
CA THR A 57 5.12 12.50 -29.02
C THR A 57 5.81 11.70 -27.91
N ASP A 58 5.97 10.39 -28.10
CA ASP A 58 6.49 9.43 -27.11
C ASP A 58 7.87 9.78 -26.47
N GLY A 59 8.53 10.84 -26.92
CA GLY A 59 9.80 11.33 -26.39
C GLY A 59 9.69 12.46 -25.35
N ASP A 60 8.52 13.07 -25.22
CA ASP A 60 8.38 14.33 -24.45
C ASP A 60 7.91 14.13 -22.98
N TYR A 61 7.56 12.92 -22.59
CA TYR A 61 7.03 12.63 -21.26
C TYR A 61 8.06 12.45 -20.14
N LEU A 62 9.32 12.30 -20.51
CA LEU A 62 10.40 12.47 -19.58
C LEU A 62 11.07 13.80 -19.95
N PRO A 63 10.83 14.90 -19.20
CA PRO A 63 11.80 15.98 -19.25
C PRO A 63 13.15 15.31 -18.97
N ALA A 64 14.11 15.49 -19.90
CA ALA A 64 15.46 15.00 -19.73
C ALA A 64 15.84 15.24 -18.28
N ALA A 65 16.22 14.18 -17.57
CA ALA A 65 16.65 14.31 -16.18
C ALA A 65 17.59 15.50 -16.16
N PRO A 66 17.28 16.57 -15.42
CA PRO A 66 18.18 17.69 -15.38
C PRO A 66 19.48 17.11 -14.85
N SER A 67 20.52 17.16 -15.68
CA SER A 67 21.88 16.82 -15.31
C SER A 67 22.12 17.39 -13.93
N ARG A 68 22.28 16.54 -12.90
CA ARG A 68 22.47 16.84 -11.49
C ARG A 68 22.27 18.33 -11.21
N MET A 69 21.01 18.76 -11.02
CA MET A 69 20.77 20.14 -10.70
C MET A 69 21.57 20.41 -9.44
N ASN A 70 22.42 21.41 -9.46
CA ASN A 70 22.92 22.07 -8.28
C ASN A 70 21.73 22.80 -7.61
N VAL A 71 20.71 22.05 -7.22
CA VAL A 71 19.59 22.53 -6.44
C VAL A 71 20.16 22.70 -5.03
N GLN A 72 20.33 23.94 -4.62
CA GLN A 72 20.79 24.18 -3.25
C GLN A 72 19.72 23.67 -2.29
N GLU A 73 20.12 23.12 -1.17
CA GLU A 73 19.25 22.52 -0.14
C GLU A 73 18.13 23.46 0.35
N ASN A 74 18.24 24.74 0.04
CA ASN A 74 17.30 25.80 0.41
C ASN A 74 16.17 26.02 -0.60
N ASP A 75 16.20 25.37 -1.77
CA ASP A 75 15.24 25.62 -2.85
C ASP A 75 14.00 24.73 -2.77
N PHE A 76 13.97 23.73 -1.88
CA PHE A 76 12.84 22.84 -1.70
C PHE A 76 12.62 22.48 -0.23
N LEU A 77 11.40 22.02 0.08
CA LEU A 77 11.09 21.47 1.41
C LEU A 77 11.82 20.14 1.60
N PRO A 78 12.71 20.03 2.59
CA PRO A 78 13.45 18.81 2.86
C PRO A 78 12.53 17.72 3.41
N PRO A 79 13.01 16.45 3.46
CA PRO A 79 12.28 15.37 4.09
C PRO A 79 11.86 15.70 5.52
N THR A 80 10.63 15.39 5.88
CA THR A 80 10.13 15.52 7.25
C THR A 80 10.88 14.60 8.22
N PRO A 81 10.79 14.82 9.54
CA PRO A 81 11.37 13.89 10.52
C PRO A 81 10.87 12.43 10.36
N ALA A 82 9.59 12.24 10.00
CA ALA A 82 9.04 10.91 9.75
C ALA A 82 9.66 10.26 8.49
N GLN A 83 9.76 11.01 7.40
CA GLN A 83 10.41 10.56 6.17
C GLN A 83 11.88 10.21 6.41
N ARG A 84 12.65 11.03 7.15
CA ARG A 84 14.06 10.71 7.50
C ARG A 84 14.17 9.40 8.28
N LYS A 85 13.35 9.20 9.31
CA LYS A 85 13.33 7.94 10.08
C LYS A 85 13.00 6.73 9.19
N TRP A 86 12.10 6.91 8.25
CA TRP A 86 11.74 5.85 7.30
C TRP A 86 12.88 5.59 6.29
N MET A 87 13.53 6.64 5.77
CA MET A 87 14.71 6.51 4.90
C MET A 87 15.86 5.74 5.57
N ASP A 88 16.01 5.84 6.88
CA ASP A 88 17.05 5.13 7.66
C ASP A 88 16.77 3.62 7.79
N LEU A 89 15.58 3.15 7.45
CA LEU A 89 15.24 1.73 7.47
C LEU A 89 15.95 0.94 6.36
N LYS A 90 16.20 1.53 5.21
CA LYS A 90 16.97 1.04 4.05
C LYS A 90 16.49 -0.26 3.43
N PHE A 91 16.25 -1.32 4.21
CA PHE A 91 15.94 -2.67 3.73
C PHE A 91 14.79 -3.28 4.52
N GLY A 92 13.78 -3.79 3.82
CA GLY A 92 12.59 -4.41 4.38
C GLY A 92 12.14 -5.65 3.63
N MET A 93 11.29 -6.44 4.29
CA MET A 93 10.61 -7.60 3.71
C MET A 93 9.17 -7.24 3.34
N PHE A 94 8.76 -7.62 2.13
CA PHE A 94 7.38 -7.58 1.70
C PHE A 94 6.80 -8.98 1.75
N ILE A 95 5.58 -9.14 2.25
CA ILE A 95 4.92 -10.43 2.35
C ILE A 95 3.61 -10.40 1.55
N HIS A 96 3.63 -11.07 0.40
CA HIS A 96 2.42 -11.37 -0.36
C HIS A 96 1.91 -12.75 0.05
N PHE A 97 0.93 -12.74 0.94
CA PHE A 97 0.25 -13.92 1.45
C PHE A 97 -1.25 -13.63 1.51
N GLY A 98 -2.09 -14.58 1.13
CA GLY A 98 -3.53 -14.35 1.11
C GLY A 98 -4.29 -15.50 0.44
N ILE A 99 -5.56 -15.25 0.11
CA ILE A 99 -6.42 -16.26 -0.52
C ILE A 99 -5.85 -16.73 -1.87
N ASN A 100 -5.19 -15.86 -2.62
CA ASN A 100 -4.58 -16.16 -3.91
C ASN A 100 -3.52 -17.28 -3.82
N THR A 101 -2.77 -17.34 -2.71
CA THR A 101 -1.78 -18.41 -2.44
C THR A 101 -2.38 -19.81 -2.55
N TYR A 102 -3.63 -19.99 -2.11
CA TYR A 102 -4.31 -21.30 -2.08
C TYR A 102 -4.88 -21.73 -3.42
N TYR A 103 -4.92 -20.82 -4.39
CA TYR A 103 -5.45 -21.07 -5.72
C TYR A 103 -4.39 -20.92 -6.83
N ASP A 104 -3.12 -20.80 -6.44
CA ASP A 104 -1.99 -20.61 -7.37
C ASP A 104 -2.18 -19.42 -8.31
N LEU A 105 -2.61 -18.26 -7.73
CA LEU A 105 -2.96 -17.06 -8.47
C LEU A 105 -2.19 -15.84 -7.97
N GLU A 106 -1.79 -14.95 -8.91
CA GLU A 106 -1.34 -13.59 -8.58
C GLU A 106 -2.54 -12.69 -8.26
N TRP A 107 -3.61 -12.81 -9.04
CA TRP A 107 -4.83 -12.04 -8.91
C TRP A 107 -6.06 -12.92 -9.07
N SER A 108 -7.11 -12.57 -8.34
CA SER A 108 -8.42 -13.21 -8.49
C SER A 108 -9.53 -12.16 -8.62
N ASP A 109 -10.71 -12.60 -8.95
CA ASP A 109 -11.88 -11.74 -9.19
C ASP A 109 -12.69 -11.41 -7.92
N GLY A 110 -12.18 -11.81 -6.74
CA GLY A 110 -12.87 -11.58 -5.47
C GLY A 110 -13.98 -12.60 -5.16
N THR A 111 -14.04 -13.73 -5.88
CA THR A 111 -15.07 -14.77 -5.70
C THR A 111 -14.52 -16.07 -5.10
N LEU A 112 -13.23 -16.13 -4.79
CA LEU A 112 -12.61 -17.32 -4.21
C LEU A 112 -13.22 -17.66 -2.85
N ASP A 113 -13.42 -18.97 -2.60
CA ASP A 113 -14.02 -19.44 -1.35
C ASP A 113 -13.05 -19.26 -0.17
N PRO A 114 -13.40 -18.47 0.87
CA PRO A 114 -12.60 -18.32 2.08
C PRO A 114 -12.26 -19.63 2.80
N SER A 115 -13.04 -20.68 2.57
CA SER A 115 -12.80 -22.00 3.19
C SER A 115 -11.46 -22.66 2.82
N ALA A 116 -10.85 -22.21 1.72
CA ALA A 116 -9.52 -22.67 1.31
C ALA A 116 -8.40 -22.07 2.18
N PHE A 117 -8.59 -20.88 2.75
CA PHE A 117 -7.57 -20.21 3.55
C PHE A 117 -7.40 -20.87 4.93
N ASN A 118 -6.40 -21.76 5.05
CA ASN A 118 -6.14 -22.49 6.29
C ASN A 118 -4.64 -22.74 6.52
N PRO A 119 -3.83 -21.72 6.84
CA PRO A 119 -2.41 -21.87 7.08
C PRO A 119 -2.12 -22.63 8.38
N THR A 120 -1.96 -23.95 8.29
CA THR A 120 -1.77 -24.82 9.45
C THR A 120 -0.39 -24.70 10.07
N GLY A 121 0.56 -24.15 9.34
CA GLY A 121 1.95 -23.96 9.75
C GLY A 121 2.37 -22.50 9.89
N LEU A 122 1.43 -21.55 9.95
CA LEU A 122 1.73 -20.12 10.03
C LEU A 122 2.72 -19.81 11.15
N ASP A 123 3.88 -19.27 10.76
CA ASP A 123 4.95 -18.86 11.69
C ASP A 123 5.48 -17.46 11.32
N THR A 124 4.77 -16.44 11.81
CA THR A 124 5.21 -15.03 11.61
C THR A 124 6.51 -14.70 12.36
N ASP A 125 6.89 -15.51 13.36
CA ASP A 125 8.19 -15.42 14.01
C ASP A 125 9.31 -15.85 13.05
N GLU A 126 9.09 -16.89 12.23
CA GLU A 126 10.03 -17.28 11.17
C GLU A 126 10.24 -16.15 10.17
N TRP A 127 9.16 -15.50 9.70
CA TRP A 127 9.25 -14.36 8.78
C TRP A 127 10.12 -13.25 9.35
N CYS A 128 9.82 -12.84 10.59
CA CYS A 128 10.54 -11.76 11.25
C CYS A 128 11.98 -12.13 11.60
N ARG A 129 12.24 -13.37 12.01
CA ARG A 129 13.59 -13.87 12.29
C ARG A 129 14.46 -13.89 11.03
N THR A 130 13.92 -14.38 9.92
CA THR A 130 14.60 -14.38 8.62
C THR A 130 14.90 -12.97 8.15
N ALA A 131 13.91 -12.05 8.22
CA ALA A 131 14.12 -10.64 7.91
C ALA A 131 15.22 -10.00 8.78
N GLN A 132 15.19 -10.22 10.09
CA GLN A 132 16.20 -9.70 11.02
C GLN A 132 17.61 -10.23 10.70
N ARG A 133 17.73 -11.52 10.42
CA ARG A 133 19.02 -12.15 10.04
C ARG A 133 19.54 -11.61 8.72
N ALA A 134 18.68 -11.33 7.75
CA ALA A 134 19.05 -10.66 6.49
C ALA A 134 19.45 -9.19 6.69
N GLY A 135 19.18 -8.59 7.85
CA GLY A 135 19.49 -7.19 8.14
C GLY A 135 18.36 -6.22 7.85
N MET A 136 17.19 -6.72 7.52
CA MET A 136 16.00 -5.91 7.31
C MET A 136 15.57 -5.20 8.60
N LYS A 137 14.91 -4.06 8.47
CA LYS A 137 14.49 -3.20 9.58
C LYS A 137 12.98 -3.06 9.69
N TYR A 138 12.25 -3.43 8.65
CA TYR A 138 10.79 -3.38 8.61
C TYR A 138 10.24 -4.53 7.78
N ILE A 139 8.97 -4.82 7.98
CA ILE A 139 8.23 -5.85 7.27
C ILE A 139 6.84 -5.30 6.92
N ILE A 140 6.43 -5.44 5.67
CA ILE A 140 5.13 -5.02 5.17
C ILE A 140 4.32 -6.26 4.81
N LEU A 141 3.10 -6.37 5.36
CA LEU A 141 2.15 -7.42 5.02
C LEU A 141 1.09 -6.90 4.07
N VAL A 142 0.79 -7.64 3.04
CA VAL A 142 -0.42 -7.45 2.23
C VAL A 142 -1.62 -7.82 3.08
N ALA A 143 -2.19 -6.82 3.80
CA ALA A 143 -3.35 -7.04 4.66
C ALA A 143 -4.63 -7.30 3.85
N LYS A 144 -4.79 -6.63 2.71
CA LYS A 144 -5.87 -6.84 1.73
C LYS A 144 -5.34 -6.60 0.32
N HIS A 145 -5.37 -7.62 -0.53
CA HIS A 145 -5.01 -7.52 -1.95
C HIS A 145 -6.23 -7.12 -2.80
N HIS A 146 -6.10 -7.10 -4.12
CA HIS A 146 -7.14 -6.68 -5.09
C HIS A 146 -8.41 -7.54 -5.06
N ASP A 147 -8.31 -8.78 -4.57
CA ASP A 147 -9.46 -9.68 -4.38
C ASP A 147 -10.41 -9.22 -3.26
N GLY A 148 -9.92 -8.39 -2.34
CA GLY A 148 -10.71 -7.89 -1.19
C GLY A 148 -10.65 -8.79 0.04
N PHE A 149 -9.93 -9.93 0.02
CA PHE A 149 -9.81 -10.82 1.17
C PHE A 149 -8.95 -10.19 2.26
N CYS A 150 -9.53 -10.05 3.46
CA CYS A 150 -8.86 -9.43 4.59
C CYS A 150 -8.15 -10.46 5.47
N LEU A 151 -6.84 -10.25 5.72
CA LEU A 151 -6.03 -11.09 6.61
C LEU A 151 -6.26 -10.80 8.11
N TRP A 152 -7.19 -9.92 8.44
CA TRP A 152 -7.69 -9.65 9.79
C TRP A 152 -9.21 -9.84 9.83
N PRO A 153 -9.80 -10.10 11.01
CA PRO A 153 -11.24 -10.33 11.13
C PRO A 153 -12.04 -9.01 11.07
N SER A 154 -11.99 -8.33 9.92
CA SER A 154 -12.66 -7.05 9.70
C SER A 154 -14.15 -7.11 10.08
N ALA A 155 -14.66 -6.09 10.77
CA ALA A 155 -16.07 -5.95 11.07
C ALA A 155 -16.92 -5.54 9.87
N TYR A 156 -16.28 -5.07 8.80
CA TYR A 156 -16.95 -4.44 7.66
C TYR A 156 -17.15 -5.37 6.46
N THR A 157 -16.52 -6.54 6.45
CA THR A 157 -16.73 -7.56 5.43
C THR A 157 -16.69 -8.96 6.02
N ASP A 158 -17.43 -9.90 5.42
CA ASP A 158 -17.32 -11.33 5.72
C ASP A 158 -16.23 -12.01 4.86
N TYR A 159 -15.72 -11.35 3.82
CA TYR A 159 -14.63 -11.85 2.98
C TYR A 159 -13.28 -11.64 3.66
N SER A 160 -13.01 -12.47 4.67
CA SER A 160 -11.85 -12.33 5.55
C SER A 160 -11.53 -13.65 6.25
N VAL A 161 -10.41 -13.67 6.98
CA VAL A 161 -9.97 -14.80 7.81
C VAL A 161 -11.06 -15.30 8.79
N LYS A 162 -12.00 -14.45 9.23
CA LYS A 162 -13.10 -14.89 10.11
C LYS A 162 -14.05 -15.90 9.44
N SER A 163 -14.13 -15.91 8.12
CA SER A 163 -14.93 -16.85 7.34
C SER A 163 -14.15 -18.09 6.88
N SER A 164 -12.86 -18.14 7.17
CA SER A 164 -11.98 -19.26 6.87
C SER A 164 -11.90 -20.28 8.03
N PRO A 165 -11.40 -21.48 7.81
CA PRO A 165 -11.11 -22.44 8.89
C PRO A 165 -10.05 -21.93 9.87
N PHE A 166 -9.10 -21.12 9.42
CA PHE A 166 -8.02 -20.57 10.23
C PHE A 166 -8.51 -19.77 11.45
N LYS A 167 -9.58 -18.96 11.30
CA LYS A 167 -10.19 -18.18 12.39
C LYS A 167 -9.22 -17.27 13.16
N GLY A 168 -8.00 -17.10 12.71
CA GLY A 168 -6.97 -16.27 13.34
C GLY A 168 -6.95 -14.84 12.81
N ASP A 169 -5.89 -14.12 13.16
CA ASP A 169 -5.61 -12.76 12.73
C ASP A 169 -4.12 -12.66 12.35
N VAL A 170 -3.84 -12.77 11.04
CA VAL A 170 -2.46 -12.77 10.53
C VAL A 170 -1.78 -11.43 10.79
N VAL A 171 -2.54 -10.32 10.73
CA VAL A 171 -2.00 -8.97 11.01
C VAL A 171 -1.59 -8.86 12.48
N ALA A 172 -2.41 -9.35 13.40
CA ALA A 172 -2.09 -9.35 14.84
C ALA A 172 -0.87 -10.24 15.15
N GLU A 173 -0.78 -11.40 14.51
CA GLU A 173 0.35 -12.32 14.68
C GLU A 173 1.64 -11.67 14.20
N LEU A 174 1.64 -11.10 12.99
CA LEU A 174 2.81 -10.40 12.48
C LEU A 174 3.18 -9.17 13.32
N ALA A 175 2.20 -8.39 13.77
CA ALA A 175 2.46 -7.23 14.63
C ALA A 175 3.15 -7.61 15.95
N ARG A 176 2.83 -8.77 16.53
CA ARG A 176 3.51 -9.32 17.73
C ARG A 176 4.93 -9.74 17.40
N SER A 177 5.11 -10.50 16.31
CA SER A 177 6.42 -10.98 15.86
C SER A 177 7.34 -9.82 15.47
N ALA A 178 6.85 -8.83 14.74
CA ALA A 178 7.64 -7.65 14.37
C ALA A 178 8.19 -6.93 15.62
N ARG A 179 7.35 -6.71 16.65
CA ARG A 179 7.81 -6.14 17.92
C ARG A 179 8.85 -7.02 18.61
N LYS A 180 8.64 -8.33 18.64
CA LYS A 180 9.58 -9.30 19.26
C LYS A 180 10.95 -9.27 18.62
N TYR A 181 11.02 -9.14 17.29
CA TYR A 181 12.26 -9.15 16.53
C TYR A 181 12.83 -7.74 16.22
N GLY A 182 12.21 -6.69 16.76
CA GLY A 182 12.66 -5.30 16.60
C GLY A 182 12.49 -4.75 15.18
N LEU A 183 11.54 -5.29 14.41
CA LEU A 183 11.17 -4.80 13.10
C LEU A 183 10.02 -3.78 13.20
N LYS A 184 10.00 -2.80 12.29
CA LYS A 184 8.86 -1.91 12.11
C LYS A 184 7.79 -2.58 11.26
N LEU A 185 6.52 -2.45 11.66
CA LEU A 185 5.38 -2.97 10.91
C LEU A 185 4.94 -1.97 9.85
N GLY A 186 4.78 -2.41 8.61
CA GLY A 186 4.05 -1.75 7.55
C GLY A 186 2.88 -2.61 7.07
N LEU A 187 1.92 -1.99 6.42
CA LEU A 187 0.76 -2.69 5.87
C LEU A 187 0.52 -2.24 4.42
N TYR A 188 0.19 -3.19 3.58
CA TYR A 188 -0.32 -2.92 2.24
C TYR A 188 -1.85 -3.03 2.25
N TYR A 189 -2.49 -2.13 1.54
CA TYR A 189 -3.94 -2.10 1.38
C TYR A 189 -4.30 -1.74 -0.06
N SER A 190 -5.01 -2.63 -0.75
CA SER A 190 -5.51 -2.36 -2.08
C SER A 190 -6.69 -1.39 -2.07
N LEU A 191 -6.60 -0.33 -2.86
CA LEU A 191 -7.72 0.56 -3.18
C LEU A 191 -8.74 -0.15 -4.07
N TRP A 192 -8.27 -1.04 -4.94
CA TRP A 192 -9.11 -1.89 -5.76
C TRP A 192 -9.63 -3.06 -4.94
N ASP A 193 -10.94 -3.25 -4.93
CA ASP A 193 -11.61 -4.34 -4.21
C ASP A 193 -12.60 -5.01 -5.15
N ARG A 194 -12.24 -6.20 -5.62
CA ARG A 194 -13.04 -6.94 -6.59
C ARG A 194 -14.19 -7.70 -5.94
N HIS A 195 -14.17 -7.83 -4.61
CA HIS A 195 -15.24 -8.48 -3.84
C HIS A 195 -16.33 -7.49 -3.43
N GLU A 196 -15.97 -6.25 -3.04
CA GLU A 196 -16.94 -5.28 -2.52
C GLU A 196 -17.66 -4.55 -3.67
N PRO A 197 -18.97 -4.77 -3.86
CA PRO A 197 -19.70 -4.18 -4.97
C PRO A 197 -19.76 -2.64 -4.97
N LEU A 198 -19.58 -2.02 -3.80
CA LEU A 198 -19.54 -0.56 -3.66
C LEU A 198 -18.37 0.05 -4.42
N HIS A 199 -17.28 -0.72 -4.59
CA HIS A 199 -16.11 -0.27 -5.35
C HIS A 199 -16.50 0.27 -6.73
N ASP A 200 -17.41 -0.39 -7.44
CA ASP A 200 -17.82 0.01 -8.78
C ASP A 200 -19.17 0.72 -8.85
N SER A 201 -20.02 0.59 -7.82
CA SER A 201 -21.39 1.11 -7.83
C SER A 201 -21.58 2.41 -7.05
N ASP A 202 -20.81 2.65 -6.00
CA ASP A 202 -20.92 3.83 -5.12
C ASP A 202 -19.56 4.15 -4.46
N GLU A 203 -18.75 4.91 -5.17
CA GLU A 203 -17.41 5.28 -4.74
C GLU A 203 -17.37 6.10 -3.44
N TYR A 204 -18.41 6.88 -3.17
CA TYR A 204 -18.51 7.64 -1.93
C TYR A 204 -18.64 6.72 -0.71
N THR A 205 -19.57 5.77 -0.80
CA THR A 205 -19.79 4.77 0.25
C THR A 205 -18.58 3.84 0.36
N TYR A 206 -17.93 3.52 -0.77
CA TYR A 206 -16.72 2.69 -0.78
C TYR A 206 -15.55 3.38 -0.06
N VAL A 207 -15.34 4.68 -0.26
CA VAL A 207 -14.31 5.44 0.49
C VAL A 207 -14.60 5.43 1.99
N GLY A 208 -15.87 5.50 2.39
CA GLY A 208 -16.30 5.29 3.79
C GLY A 208 -15.92 3.90 4.31
N PHE A 209 -16.21 2.86 3.54
CA PHE A 209 -15.83 1.48 3.85
C PHE A 209 -14.31 1.31 4.00
N MET A 210 -13.51 1.90 3.09
CA MET A 210 -12.05 1.90 3.23
C MET A 210 -11.57 2.58 4.51
N LYS A 211 -12.13 3.75 4.87
CA LYS A 211 -11.78 4.46 6.10
C LYS A 211 -12.08 3.64 7.35
N ASP A 212 -13.19 2.91 7.35
CA ASP A 212 -13.56 2.03 8.45
C ASP A 212 -12.54 0.89 8.60
N GLN A 213 -12.17 0.21 7.51
CA GLN A 213 -11.13 -0.82 7.52
C GLN A 213 -9.74 -0.26 7.89
N LEU A 214 -9.37 0.91 7.37
CA LEU A 214 -8.12 1.58 7.73
C LEU A 214 -8.09 2.00 9.21
N THR A 215 -9.24 2.36 9.79
CA THR A 215 -9.33 2.60 11.24
C THR A 215 -8.98 1.35 12.02
N GLU A 216 -9.53 0.18 11.65
CA GLU A 216 -9.15 -1.09 12.28
C GLU A 216 -7.64 -1.33 12.20
N LEU A 217 -7.06 -1.20 10.98
CA LEU A 217 -5.66 -1.48 10.74
C LEU A 217 -4.71 -0.50 11.45
N LEU A 218 -5.08 0.77 11.57
CA LEU A 218 -4.24 1.81 12.15
C LEU A 218 -4.43 1.99 13.66
N THR A 219 -5.44 1.35 14.27
CA THR A 219 -5.69 1.49 15.71
C THR A 219 -5.46 0.21 16.51
N ASN A 220 -5.59 -0.98 15.89
CA ASN A 220 -5.60 -2.23 16.65
C ASN A 220 -4.22 -2.93 16.72
N TYR A 221 -3.26 -2.57 15.84
CA TYR A 221 -2.01 -3.32 15.67
C TYR A 221 -0.75 -2.58 16.12
N GLY A 222 -0.92 -1.37 16.66
CA GLY A 222 0.17 -0.51 17.12
C GLY A 222 0.69 0.43 16.03
N GLU A 223 1.97 0.83 16.13
CA GLU A 223 2.58 1.76 15.17
C GLU A 223 2.75 1.09 13.80
N VAL A 224 2.18 1.71 12.77
CA VAL A 224 2.37 1.34 11.35
C VAL A 224 3.32 2.35 10.73
N VAL A 225 4.54 1.89 10.38
CA VAL A 225 5.58 2.80 9.84
C VAL A 225 5.29 3.22 8.42
N GLU A 226 4.59 2.37 7.66
CA GLU A 226 4.27 2.58 6.25
C GLU A 226 2.93 1.97 5.91
N LEU A 227 2.11 2.73 5.20
CA LEU A 227 0.89 2.25 4.54
C LEU A 227 1.10 2.33 3.03
N TRP A 228 1.15 1.16 2.41
CA TRP A 228 1.41 0.96 1.00
C TRP A 228 0.08 0.73 0.25
N PHE A 229 -0.34 1.70 -0.55
CA PHE A 229 -1.55 1.59 -1.38
C PHE A 229 -1.23 1.06 -2.77
N ASP A 230 -2.19 0.32 -3.33
CA ASP A 230 -2.15 -0.21 -4.68
C ASP A 230 -3.55 -0.24 -5.31
N GLY A 231 -3.63 -0.57 -6.59
CA GLY A 231 -4.91 -0.66 -7.27
C GLY A 231 -5.54 0.69 -7.58
N PHE A 232 -4.74 1.69 -7.91
CA PHE A 232 -5.16 3.05 -8.22
C PHE A 232 -5.78 3.18 -9.63
N TRP A 233 -6.39 2.13 -10.16
CA TRP A 233 -6.89 2.10 -11.52
C TRP A 233 -8.28 2.74 -11.65
N ARG A 234 -8.58 3.11 -12.91
CA ARG A 234 -9.90 3.63 -13.24
C ARG A 234 -10.97 2.56 -13.08
N LYS A 235 -12.21 3.01 -12.79
CA LYS A 235 -13.40 2.16 -12.70
C LYS A 235 -13.64 1.32 -13.97
N GLN A 236 -13.52 1.94 -15.16
CA GLN A 236 -13.70 1.26 -16.45
C GLN A 236 -12.60 0.26 -16.77
N ASN A 237 -11.44 0.42 -16.17
CA ASN A 237 -10.23 -0.35 -16.42
C ASN A 237 -9.78 -1.02 -15.11
N SER A 238 -10.69 -1.67 -14.41
CA SER A 238 -10.41 -2.39 -13.16
C SER A 238 -9.40 -3.51 -13.42
N GLY A 239 -8.11 -3.17 -13.37
CA GLY A 239 -6.99 -4.05 -13.66
C GLY A 239 -6.14 -3.57 -14.83
N TRP A 240 -5.13 -4.35 -15.15
CA TRP A 240 -4.13 -4.07 -16.19
C TRP A 240 -4.68 -4.18 -17.62
N SER A 241 -5.77 -4.90 -17.80
CA SER A 241 -6.32 -5.20 -19.10
C SER A 241 -7.77 -4.75 -19.18
N LEU A 242 -8.15 -4.21 -20.32
CA LEU A 242 -9.55 -4.05 -20.69
C LEU A 242 -10.20 -5.44 -20.85
N PRO A 243 -11.55 -5.52 -20.84
CA PRO A 243 -12.26 -6.79 -21.04
C PRO A 243 -11.89 -7.51 -22.34
N ASP A 244 -11.40 -6.80 -23.35
CA ASP A 244 -10.92 -7.32 -24.62
C ASP A 244 -9.44 -7.79 -24.59
N GLY A 245 -8.79 -7.72 -23.42
CA GLY A 245 -7.40 -8.08 -23.22
C GLY A 245 -6.39 -6.99 -23.64
N SER A 246 -6.85 -5.83 -24.12
CA SER A 246 -5.97 -4.71 -24.42
C SER A 246 -5.55 -3.98 -23.14
N HIS A 247 -4.39 -3.32 -23.18
CA HIS A 247 -3.94 -2.47 -22.10
C HIS A 247 -4.54 -1.06 -22.23
N THR A 248 -4.61 -0.36 -21.11
CA THR A 248 -5.05 1.04 -21.06
C THR A 248 -4.24 1.87 -22.07
N PRO A 249 -4.89 2.66 -22.93
CA PRO A 249 -4.18 3.49 -23.89
C PRO A 249 -3.16 4.42 -23.24
N PRO A 250 -1.99 4.60 -23.83
CA PRO A 250 -0.90 5.40 -23.29
C PRO A 250 -1.19 6.91 -23.20
N ASP A 251 -1.97 7.43 -24.12
CA ASP A 251 -1.96 8.85 -24.46
C ASP A 251 -2.63 9.76 -23.44
N ASP A 252 -3.43 9.19 -22.52
CA ASP A 252 -4.19 9.92 -21.52
C ASP A 252 -3.90 9.45 -20.09
N PHE A 253 -2.94 8.58 -19.94
CA PHE A 253 -2.76 7.73 -18.77
C PHE A 253 -2.47 8.53 -17.49
N VAL A 254 -1.47 9.39 -17.50
CA VAL A 254 -1.05 10.12 -16.29
C VAL A 254 -2.09 11.16 -15.89
N ASP A 255 -2.58 11.95 -16.83
CA ASP A 255 -3.52 13.03 -16.52
C ASP A 255 -4.91 12.51 -16.17
N ALA A 256 -5.38 11.46 -16.85
CA ALA A 256 -6.65 10.83 -16.52
C ALA A 256 -6.58 10.10 -15.17
N TRP A 257 -5.50 9.41 -14.87
CA TRP A 257 -5.29 8.77 -13.57
C TRP A 257 -5.15 9.79 -12.45
N ARG A 258 -4.43 10.89 -12.69
CA ARG A 258 -4.29 11.98 -11.75
C ARG A 258 -5.63 12.59 -11.36
N ARG A 259 -6.47 12.87 -12.36
CA ARG A 259 -7.78 13.49 -12.13
C ARG A 259 -8.80 12.49 -11.57
N GLU A 260 -9.01 11.38 -12.26
CA GLU A 260 -10.04 10.40 -11.90
C GLU A 260 -9.67 9.63 -10.64
N GLY A 261 -8.44 9.15 -10.52
CA GLY A 261 -8.01 8.37 -9.38
C GLY A 261 -7.93 9.18 -8.10
N ALA A 262 -7.31 10.36 -8.13
CA ALA A 262 -7.22 11.23 -6.96
C ALA A 262 -8.61 11.68 -6.48
N TYR A 263 -9.50 12.00 -7.41
CA TYR A 263 -10.87 12.39 -7.10
C TYR A 263 -11.70 11.19 -6.61
N ARG A 264 -11.68 10.07 -7.34
CA ARG A 264 -12.43 8.86 -7.01
C ARG A 264 -12.11 8.37 -5.60
N TRP A 265 -10.84 8.30 -5.26
CA TRP A 265 -10.38 7.80 -3.96
C TRP A 265 -10.35 8.89 -2.88
N GLN A 266 -10.71 10.13 -3.20
CA GLN A 266 -10.62 11.27 -2.28
C GLN A 266 -9.27 11.31 -1.56
N MET A 267 -8.18 11.17 -2.33
CA MET A 267 -6.84 10.93 -1.79
C MET A 267 -6.36 12.01 -0.83
N ASP A 268 -6.75 13.27 -1.04
CA ASP A 268 -6.42 14.36 -0.11
C ASP A 268 -7.05 14.13 1.28
N HIS A 269 -8.33 13.77 1.29
CA HIS A 269 -9.04 13.47 2.54
C HIS A 269 -8.55 12.17 3.18
N LEU A 270 -8.28 11.14 2.37
CA LEU A 270 -7.76 9.86 2.85
C LEU A 270 -6.37 10.04 3.48
N TYR A 271 -5.48 10.80 2.83
CA TYR A 271 -4.17 11.13 3.36
C TYR A 271 -4.27 11.82 4.72
N GLN A 272 -5.09 12.87 4.82
CA GLN A 272 -5.27 13.60 6.08
C GLN A 272 -5.90 12.72 7.17
N PHE A 273 -6.88 11.89 6.83
CA PHE A 273 -7.51 10.94 7.73
C PHE A 273 -6.49 9.99 8.36
N ILE A 274 -5.60 9.41 7.55
CA ILE A 274 -4.53 8.52 8.02
C ILE A 274 -3.57 9.28 8.94
N LYS A 275 -3.15 10.51 8.53
CA LYS A 275 -2.24 11.34 9.31
C LYS A 275 -2.85 11.81 10.65
N GLN A 276 -4.16 11.92 10.76
CA GLN A 276 -4.82 12.20 12.05
C GLN A 276 -4.74 11.02 13.00
N ILE A 277 -4.82 9.77 12.50
CA ILE A 277 -4.72 8.55 13.31
C ILE A 277 -3.25 8.28 13.66
N GLN A 278 -2.37 8.27 12.64
CA GLN A 278 -0.93 7.99 12.80
C GLN A 278 -0.08 9.03 12.03
N PRO A 279 0.29 10.16 12.66
CA PRO A 279 1.05 11.22 11.99
C PRO A 279 2.41 10.77 11.43
N GLY A 280 3.02 9.74 12.04
CA GLY A 280 4.31 9.18 11.65
C GLY A 280 4.25 8.16 10.52
N CYS A 281 3.08 7.66 10.18
CA CYS A 281 2.92 6.66 9.11
C CYS A 281 3.29 7.26 7.74
N ILE A 282 4.19 6.62 7.02
CA ILE A 282 4.54 6.99 5.64
C ILE A 282 3.49 6.42 4.70
N ILE A 283 2.92 7.28 3.87
CA ILE A 283 1.91 6.89 2.90
C ILE A 283 2.56 6.85 1.53
N MET A 284 2.48 5.68 0.91
CA MET A 284 2.92 5.45 -0.46
C MET A 284 1.75 4.91 -1.29
N ASN A 285 1.79 5.12 -2.59
CA ASN A 285 0.83 4.54 -3.52
C ASN A 285 1.54 4.12 -4.81
N ASN A 286 1.32 2.88 -5.21
CA ASN A 286 1.67 2.39 -6.53
C ASN A 286 0.63 2.88 -7.54
N ALA A 287 0.69 4.17 -7.86
CA ALA A 287 -0.28 4.79 -8.75
C ALA A 287 -0.10 4.35 -10.20
N THR A 288 1.13 3.98 -10.59
CA THR A 288 1.43 3.50 -11.91
C THR A 288 2.81 2.85 -12.00
N THR A 289 2.85 1.64 -12.53
CA THR A 289 4.09 0.92 -12.83
C THR A 289 4.75 1.40 -14.12
N ARG A 290 4.02 2.04 -15.02
CA ARG A 290 4.55 2.59 -16.26
C ARG A 290 5.36 3.88 -16.03
N TYR A 291 4.93 4.67 -15.06
CA TYR A 291 5.58 5.94 -14.67
C TYR A 291 5.92 5.89 -13.17
N PRO A 292 6.85 5.03 -12.76
CA PRO A 292 7.21 4.91 -11.36
C PRO A 292 7.77 6.25 -10.83
N ALA A 293 7.62 6.45 -9.54
CA ALA A 293 8.13 7.62 -8.85
C ALA A 293 7.50 8.98 -9.26
N VAL A 294 6.23 9.00 -9.69
CA VAL A 294 5.47 10.22 -9.94
C VAL A 294 4.44 10.45 -8.83
N PRO A 295 4.47 11.58 -8.09
CA PRO A 295 3.44 11.88 -7.11
C PRO A 295 2.17 12.41 -7.81
N LEU A 296 1.16 11.57 -7.97
CA LEU A 296 -0.11 11.93 -8.60
C LEU A 296 -1.10 12.60 -7.64
N HIS A 297 -0.92 12.42 -6.34
CA HIS A 297 -1.74 12.93 -5.25
C HIS A 297 -0.88 13.01 -3.97
N PRO A 298 -1.40 13.46 -2.81
CA PRO A 298 -0.61 13.51 -1.58
C PRO A 298 -0.08 12.13 -1.19
N VAL A 299 1.24 12.01 -1.12
CA VAL A 299 2.00 10.87 -0.64
C VAL A 299 3.23 11.34 0.13
N ASP A 300 3.85 10.47 0.89
CA ASP A 300 5.11 10.76 1.59
C ASP A 300 6.33 10.20 0.87
N ALA A 301 6.16 9.15 0.08
CA ALA A 301 7.24 8.49 -0.64
C ALA A 301 6.80 8.05 -2.03
N LEU A 302 7.75 7.83 -2.92
CA LEU A 302 7.55 7.41 -4.29
C LEU A 302 7.79 5.91 -4.43
N CYS A 303 6.89 5.23 -5.13
CA CYS A 303 7.01 3.81 -5.47
C CYS A 303 7.89 3.65 -6.72
N GLY A 304 8.82 2.71 -6.67
CA GLY A 304 9.70 2.31 -7.75
C GLY A 304 9.61 0.83 -8.07
N GLU A 305 8.40 0.31 -8.26
CA GLU A 305 8.18 -1.10 -8.54
C GLU A 305 9.06 -1.59 -9.69
N LYS A 306 9.83 -2.67 -9.42
CA LYS A 306 10.77 -3.30 -10.36
C LYS A 306 11.86 -2.36 -10.92
N ALA A 307 12.15 -1.25 -10.27
CA ALA A 307 13.24 -0.35 -10.63
C ALA A 307 14.63 -0.93 -10.24
N THR A 308 14.96 -2.10 -10.76
CA THR A 308 16.16 -2.88 -10.42
C THR A 308 17.41 -2.48 -11.23
N LYS A 309 17.41 -1.27 -11.79
CA LYS A 309 18.56 -0.65 -12.47
C LYS A 309 18.71 0.78 -11.98
N VAL A 310 19.94 1.24 -11.83
CA VAL A 310 20.19 2.65 -11.49
C VAL A 310 19.56 3.56 -12.54
N ARG A 311 18.67 4.44 -12.09
CA ARG A 311 18.00 5.46 -12.89
C ARG A 311 17.96 6.75 -12.10
N ASP A 312 18.04 7.85 -12.80
CA ASP A 312 17.89 9.18 -12.21
C ASP A 312 16.39 9.54 -12.16
N PHE A 313 15.74 9.17 -11.07
CA PHE A 313 14.35 9.56 -10.83
C PHE A 313 14.29 10.96 -10.24
N ARG A 314 13.40 11.79 -10.78
CA ARG A 314 13.13 13.09 -10.21
C ARG A 314 12.58 12.95 -8.79
N ARG A 315 13.28 13.54 -7.82
CA ARG A 315 12.95 13.46 -6.38
C ARG A 315 12.34 14.75 -5.83
N VAL A 316 12.47 15.85 -6.56
CA VAL A 316 11.89 17.13 -6.19
C VAL A 316 10.73 17.44 -7.13
N TRP A 317 9.55 17.57 -6.55
CA TRP A 317 8.32 17.84 -7.27
C TRP A 317 7.60 19.04 -6.68
N ASN A 318 7.04 19.90 -7.55
CA ASN A 318 6.15 20.95 -7.11
C ASN A 318 4.82 20.35 -6.64
N TRP A 319 4.48 20.60 -5.40
CA TRP A 319 3.20 20.20 -4.82
C TRP A 319 2.58 21.41 -4.12
N LEU A 320 1.41 21.85 -4.59
CA LEU A 320 0.68 23.01 -4.07
C LEU A 320 1.56 24.27 -4.00
N GLY A 321 2.28 24.56 -5.09
CA GLY A 321 3.11 25.78 -5.21
C GLY A 321 4.44 25.75 -4.47
N ARG A 322 4.83 24.60 -3.89
CA ARG A 322 6.12 24.42 -3.22
C ARG A 322 6.85 23.20 -3.75
N ASP A 323 8.12 23.36 -4.04
CA ASP A 323 8.99 22.24 -4.36
C ASP A 323 9.26 21.43 -3.10
N ARG A 324 9.13 20.11 -3.20
CA ARG A 324 9.26 19.17 -2.08
C ARG A 324 10.09 17.99 -2.51
N TYR A 325 11.01 17.56 -1.65
CA TYR A 325 11.73 16.30 -1.83
C TYR A 325 10.85 15.12 -1.41
N TYR A 326 10.84 14.08 -2.24
CA TYR A 326 10.17 12.81 -1.99
C TYR A 326 11.21 11.67 -1.88
N PRO A 327 11.31 11.00 -0.74
CA PRO A 327 12.04 9.74 -0.66
C PRO A 327 11.39 8.66 -1.53
N MET A 328 12.12 7.60 -1.81
CA MET A 328 11.69 6.55 -2.73
C MET A 328 11.93 5.16 -2.13
N GLN A 329 11.11 4.22 -2.53
CA GLN A 329 11.29 2.79 -2.27
C GLN A 329 11.36 2.05 -3.61
N ILE A 330 12.17 1.00 -3.66
CA ILE A 330 12.24 0.05 -4.78
C ILE A 330 11.66 -1.25 -4.28
N GLU A 331 10.69 -1.78 -4.99
CA GLU A 331 10.05 -3.05 -4.70
C GLU A 331 10.44 -4.08 -5.75
N THR A 332 10.88 -5.27 -5.28
CA THR A 332 11.16 -6.41 -6.15
C THR A 332 10.90 -7.71 -5.39
N THR A 333 11.06 -8.86 -6.03
CA THR A 333 10.71 -10.15 -5.45
C THR A 333 11.86 -11.16 -5.50
N MET A 334 11.89 -12.07 -4.52
CA MET A 334 12.81 -13.21 -4.50
C MET A 334 12.54 -14.18 -5.63
N SER A 335 11.29 -14.35 -6.06
CA SER A 335 10.93 -15.11 -7.25
C SER A 335 11.54 -14.50 -8.50
N GLN A 336 12.04 -15.33 -9.41
CA GLN A 336 12.64 -14.90 -10.68
C GLN A 336 11.82 -15.33 -11.90
N LYS A 337 10.68 -15.99 -11.67
CA LYS A 337 9.79 -16.51 -12.71
C LYS A 337 8.38 -15.95 -12.53
N GLY A 338 7.95 -15.12 -13.46
CA GLY A 338 6.59 -14.61 -13.51
C GLY A 338 5.68 -15.51 -14.34
N LYS A 339 4.41 -15.57 -13.97
CA LYS A 339 3.39 -16.30 -14.73
C LYS A 339 3.01 -15.58 -16.01
N ASP A 340 3.14 -14.29 -16.03
CA ASP A 340 2.90 -13.46 -17.21
C ASP A 340 4.22 -12.89 -17.79
N GLN A 341 4.18 -12.55 -19.07
CA GLN A 341 5.34 -12.02 -19.80
C GLN A 341 5.74 -10.60 -19.38
N PHE A 342 4.96 -9.96 -18.51
CA PHE A 342 5.17 -8.55 -18.10
C PHE A 342 5.90 -8.44 -16.76
N THR A 343 5.92 -9.51 -15.96
CA THR A 343 6.56 -9.49 -14.64
C THR A 343 7.78 -10.41 -14.58
N SER A 344 8.90 -9.86 -14.16
CA SER A 344 10.06 -10.64 -13.75
C SER A 344 9.86 -11.08 -12.30
N GLY A 345 9.41 -12.31 -12.10
CA GLY A 345 9.13 -12.87 -10.78
C GLY A 345 7.71 -12.60 -10.28
N SER A 346 7.19 -13.57 -9.54
CA SER A 346 5.85 -13.59 -8.95
C SER A 346 5.85 -12.90 -7.58
N TRP A 347 4.72 -12.29 -7.22
CA TRP A 347 4.53 -11.69 -5.89
C TRP A 347 4.02 -12.73 -4.89
N PHE A 348 2.99 -13.50 -5.27
CA PHE A 348 2.50 -14.61 -4.47
C PHE A 348 3.33 -15.88 -4.68
N TRP A 349 3.19 -16.83 -3.77
CA TRP A 349 3.77 -18.15 -3.91
C TRP A 349 3.05 -18.95 -5.00
N HIS A 350 3.83 -19.73 -5.74
CA HIS A 350 3.34 -20.67 -6.75
C HIS A 350 4.05 -22.01 -6.62
N GLU A 351 3.29 -23.10 -6.75
CA GLU A 351 3.84 -24.47 -6.69
C GLU A 351 4.89 -24.75 -7.80
N TRP A 352 4.68 -24.13 -8.96
CA TRP A 352 5.58 -24.27 -10.11
C TRP A 352 6.83 -23.39 -10.06
N ASP A 353 6.95 -22.46 -9.10
CA ASP A 353 8.08 -21.55 -9.03
C ASP A 353 9.20 -22.09 -8.15
N ASP A 354 10.18 -22.69 -8.81
CA ASP A 354 11.42 -23.22 -8.25
C ASP A 354 12.59 -22.23 -8.29
N THR A 355 12.35 -20.96 -8.67
CA THR A 355 13.37 -19.94 -8.85
C THR A 355 13.55 -19.06 -7.61
N VAL A 356 14.75 -18.53 -7.43
CA VAL A 356 15.08 -17.59 -6.34
C VAL A 356 16.20 -16.66 -6.80
N ALA A 357 16.13 -15.40 -6.39
CA ALA A 357 17.22 -14.46 -6.57
C ALA A 357 18.48 -14.95 -5.84
N SER A 358 19.63 -14.89 -6.50
CA SER A 358 20.90 -15.24 -5.83
C SER A 358 21.27 -14.19 -4.77
N ARG A 359 22.20 -14.57 -3.87
CA ARG A 359 22.79 -13.63 -2.91
C ARG A 359 23.38 -12.40 -3.60
N GLU A 360 24.13 -12.62 -4.68
CA GLU A 360 24.78 -11.57 -5.46
C GLU A 360 23.75 -10.62 -6.06
N GLN A 361 22.64 -11.14 -6.52
CA GLN A 361 21.54 -10.33 -7.08
C GLN A 361 20.88 -9.47 -6.00
N VAL A 362 20.62 -10.01 -4.82
CA VAL A 362 20.07 -9.22 -3.70
C VAL A 362 21.05 -8.13 -3.27
N LEU A 363 22.34 -8.43 -3.17
CA LEU A 363 23.38 -7.44 -2.87
C LEU A 363 23.46 -6.35 -3.94
N GLN A 364 23.31 -6.72 -5.22
CA GLN A 364 23.24 -5.77 -6.32
C GLN A 364 22.02 -4.85 -6.20
N TRP A 365 20.86 -5.36 -5.83
CA TRP A 365 19.68 -4.52 -5.61
C TRP A 365 19.84 -3.57 -4.42
N LEU A 366 20.49 -4.02 -3.35
CA LEU A 366 20.85 -3.15 -2.20
C LEU A 366 21.80 -2.03 -2.62
N ASP A 367 22.79 -2.34 -3.46
CA ASP A 367 23.73 -1.34 -4.00
C ASP A 367 22.99 -0.34 -4.91
N ILE A 368 22.11 -0.81 -5.81
CA ILE A 368 21.27 0.04 -6.65
C ILE A 368 20.38 0.95 -5.79
N ALA A 369 19.71 0.41 -4.79
CA ALA A 369 18.89 1.20 -3.87
C ALA A 369 19.73 2.25 -3.13
N SER A 370 20.93 1.88 -2.68
CA SER A 370 21.86 2.82 -2.04
C SER A 370 22.29 3.94 -2.97
N GLN A 371 22.66 3.62 -4.23
CA GLN A 371 23.04 4.62 -5.23
C GLN A 371 21.88 5.57 -5.58
N MET A 372 20.66 5.06 -5.51
CA MET A 372 19.43 5.82 -5.76
C MET A 372 18.88 6.52 -4.51
N GLU A 373 19.56 6.42 -3.36
CA GLU A 373 19.06 6.93 -2.06
C GLU A 373 17.64 6.46 -1.76
N ALA A 374 17.34 5.20 -2.08
CA ALA A 374 16.05 4.57 -1.92
C ALA A 374 16.09 3.47 -0.84
N ASN A 375 14.94 3.13 -0.28
CA ASN A 375 14.79 1.89 0.47
C ASN A 375 14.55 0.73 -0.51
N LEU A 376 15.04 -0.47 -0.16
CA LEU A 376 14.69 -1.71 -0.86
C LEU A 376 13.64 -2.47 -0.06
N LEU A 377 12.53 -2.81 -0.69
CA LEU A 377 11.50 -3.68 -0.15
C LEU A 377 11.48 -4.97 -0.98
N LEU A 378 11.92 -6.08 -0.38
CA LEU A 378 12.12 -7.36 -1.06
C LEU A 378 11.03 -8.34 -0.69
N ASN A 379 10.25 -8.77 -1.68
CA ASN A 379 9.12 -9.64 -1.48
C ASN A 379 9.48 -11.11 -1.34
N CYS A 380 8.83 -11.76 -0.39
CA CYS A 380 8.78 -13.20 -0.17
C CYS A 380 7.32 -13.63 -0.10
N GLY A 381 6.91 -14.56 -0.95
CA GLY A 381 5.57 -15.15 -0.92
C GLY A 381 5.58 -16.44 -0.07
N PRO A 382 4.96 -16.46 1.12
CA PRO A 382 4.80 -17.69 1.89
C PRO A 382 3.92 -18.72 1.17
N ASP A 383 4.21 -19.98 1.40
CA ASP A 383 3.44 -21.12 0.89
C ASP A 383 2.05 -21.24 1.56
N PRO A 384 1.17 -22.17 1.13
CA PRO A 384 -0.15 -22.36 1.72
C PRO A 384 -0.16 -22.72 3.22
N ASP A 385 0.93 -23.27 3.76
CA ASP A 385 1.07 -23.50 5.19
C ASP A 385 1.44 -22.21 5.96
N GLY A 386 1.76 -21.12 5.26
CA GLY A 386 2.17 -19.84 5.84
C GLY A 386 3.66 -19.79 6.18
N ARG A 387 4.52 -20.58 5.53
CA ARG A 387 5.96 -20.61 5.72
C ARG A 387 6.68 -19.95 4.56
N LEU A 388 7.81 -19.30 4.85
CA LEU A 388 8.70 -18.83 3.79
C LEU A 388 9.28 -20.02 3.03
N ARG A 389 9.48 -19.84 1.72
CA ARG A 389 10.14 -20.89 0.91
C ARG A 389 11.55 -21.13 1.44
N PRO A 390 11.97 -22.40 1.63
CA PRO A 390 13.32 -22.71 2.13
C PRO A 390 14.43 -22.09 1.28
N LEU A 391 14.21 -21.93 -0.03
CA LEU A 391 15.16 -21.27 -0.94
C LEU A 391 15.34 -19.80 -0.59
N ASP A 392 14.26 -19.07 -0.31
CA ASP A 392 14.31 -17.67 0.08
C ASP A 392 15.03 -17.49 1.42
N VAL A 393 14.67 -18.31 2.42
CA VAL A 393 15.32 -18.29 3.75
C VAL A 393 16.82 -18.51 3.63
N LYS A 394 17.25 -19.52 2.87
CA LYS A 394 18.68 -19.83 2.66
C LYS A 394 19.46 -18.65 2.08
N VAL A 395 18.92 -17.99 1.07
CA VAL A 395 19.56 -16.83 0.45
C VAL A 395 19.59 -15.65 1.42
N LEU A 396 18.44 -15.32 2.03
CA LEU A 396 18.33 -14.17 2.93
C LEU A 396 19.24 -14.28 4.15
N GLU A 397 19.35 -15.45 4.76
CA GLU A 397 20.26 -15.67 5.89
C GLU A 397 21.74 -15.55 5.50
N SER A 398 22.08 -15.70 4.22
CA SER A 398 23.44 -15.53 3.71
C SER A 398 23.85 -14.08 3.44
N ILE A 399 22.91 -13.12 3.47
CA ILE A 399 23.18 -11.71 3.11
C ILE A 399 24.19 -11.05 4.05
N LYS A 400 24.11 -11.33 5.34
CA LYS A 400 24.99 -10.76 6.38
C LYS A 400 26.22 -11.61 6.70
N GLY A 401 26.34 -12.82 6.12
CA GLY A 401 27.44 -13.73 6.36
C GLY A 401 28.75 -13.31 5.71
#